data_ab2af748d3ae98a4c8b46d98c65a7a20
#
_entry.id   ab2af748d3ae98a4c8b46d98c65a7a20
#
_cell.length_a   1.000
_cell.length_b   1.000
_cell.length_c   1.000
_cell.angle_alpha   90.00
_cell.angle_beta   90.00
_cell.angle_gamma   90.00
#
_symmetry.space_group_name_H-M   'P 1'
#
loop_
_entity.id
_entity.type
_entity.pdbx_description
1 polymer ?
#
loop_
_entity_poly.entity_id
_entity_poly.type
_entity_poly.pdbx_seq_one_letter_code
_entity_poly.pdbx_strand_id
1 'polypeptide(L)'
;FDKVIDPAAGSYYIENLTVSIAKQAWELFLAVEEAGGFYAALKAGTVQAAVNESNKARHKAVAQRREVLLGTNQFPNFNEKAGEKQPIEAKCCCGGDAHTCEKDVDTLVFDRAASEFEALRLETEASGKRPKAFMLTIGNLAMRQARAQYSCNFLACAGYEVIDNLGFETVEAGVEAAMAAKADIVVLCSSDDEYAEYAVPAFKALDGRAMFIVAGAPACMDELKAAGIENFIHVRVNVLDTLKEFNACLLYTSDA
;
A
#
# COMPACT_ATOMS: atom_id res chain seq x y z
N PHE A 1 -30.98 -11.93 -5.97
CA PHE A 1 -30.76 -11.49 -7.36
C PHE A 1 -30.57 -12.67 -8.32
N ASP A 2 -30.07 -13.82 -7.89
CA ASP A 2 -29.79 -15.01 -8.72
C ASP A 2 -31.04 -15.71 -9.33
N LYS A 3 -32.24 -15.37 -8.85
CA LYS A 3 -33.50 -15.92 -9.33
C LYS A 3 -34.15 -15.13 -10.47
N VAL A 4 -33.58 -13.99 -10.83
CA VAL A 4 -34.07 -13.11 -11.87
C VAL A 4 -33.00 -12.99 -12.96
N ILE A 5 -33.39 -13.18 -14.23
CA ILE A 5 -32.48 -13.17 -15.37
C ILE A 5 -31.79 -11.81 -15.53
N ASP A 6 -32.57 -10.72 -15.40
CA ASP A 6 -32.04 -9.35 -15.46
C ASP A 6 -32.72 -8.48 -14.39
N PRO A 7 -32.17 -8.43 -13.17
CA PRO A 7 -32.76 -7.69 -12.06
C PRO A 7 -32.72 -6.16 -12.24
N ALA A 8 -31.95 -5.65 -13.19
CA ALA A 8 -31.81 -4.22 -13.48
C ALA A 8 -32.48 -3.77 -14.78
N ALA A 9 -33.15 -4.69 -15.48
CA ALA A 9 -33.84 -4.40 -16.74
C ALA A 9 -34.81 -3.22 -16.63
N GLY A 10 -34.73 -2.31 -17.61
CA GLY A 10 -35.54 -1.10 -17.66
C GLY A 10 -35.07 0.05 -16.76
N SER A 11 -33.99 -0.09 -16.02
CA SER A 11 -33.35 1.03 -15.34
C SER A 11 -32.64 1.93 -16.35
N TYR A 12 -33.11 3.13 -16.58
CA TYR A 12 -32.56 4.04 -17.57
C TYR A 12 -31.04 4.27 -17.40
N TYR A 13 -30.57 4.36 -16.16
CA TYR A 13 -29.13 4.54 -15.87
C TYR A 13 -28.32 3.30 -16.29
N ILE A 14 -28.78 2.11 -15.92
CA ILE A 14 -28.12 0.85 -16.22
C ILE A 14 -28.10 0.59 -17.74
N GLU A 15 -29.23 0.81 -18.42
CA GLU A 15 -29.33 0.65 -19.87
C GLU A 15 -28.39 1.61 -20.61
N ASN A 16 -28.34 2.89 -20.22
CA ASN A 16 -27.45 3.87 -20.80
C ASN A 16 -25.98 3.52 -20.55
N LEU A 17 -25.63 3.06 -19.35
CA LEU A 17 -24.27 2.63 -19.02
C LEU A 17 -23.87 1.40 -19.84
N THR A 18 -24.75 0.43 -19.97
CA THR A 18 -24.53 -0.78 -20.78
C THR A 18 -24.25 -0.43 -22.24
N VAL A 19 -25.09 0.45 -22.83
CA VAL A 19 -24.89 0.91 -24.21
C VAL A 19 -23.57 1.67 -24.36
N SER A 20 -23.21 2.51 -23.39
CA SER A 20 -21.95 3.27 -23.42
C SER A 20 -20.72 2.33 -23.38
N ILE A 21 -20.74 1.34 -22.49
CA ILE A 21 -19.68 0.33 -22.38
C ILE A 21 -19.59 -0.49 -23.67
N ALA A 22 -20.74 -0.94 -24.20
CA ALA A 22 -20.79 -1.72 -25.44
C ALA A 22 -20.22 -0.94 -26.64
N LYS A 23 -20.50 0.36 -26.75
CA LYS A 23 -19.93 1.21 -27.82
C LYS A 23 -18.41 1.30 -27.72
N GLN A 24 -17.87 1.56 -26.52
CA GLN A 24 -16.43 1.65 -26.31
C GLN A 24 -15.73 0.30 -26.58
N ALA A 25 -16.31 -0.80 -26.13
CA ALA A 25 -15.80 -2.13 -26.42
C ALA A 25 -15.79 -2.43 -27.94
N TRP A 26 -16.84 -1.98 -28.65
CA TRP A 26 -16.93 -2.14 -30.08
C TRP A 26 -15.89 -1.31 -30.84
N GLU A 27 -15.63 -0.07 -30.41
CA GLU A 27 -14.58 0.78 -30.97
C GLU A 27 -13.19 0.14 -30.82
N LEU A 28 -12.89 -0.43 -29.64
CA LEU A 28 -11.65 -1.16 -29.41
C LEU A 28 -11.55 -2.42 -30.31
N PHE A 29 -12.63 -3.15 -30.50
CA PHE A 29 -12.69 -4.29 -31.41
C PHE A 29 -12.39 -3.88 -32.85
N LEU A 30 -13.03 -2.81 -33.35
CA LEU A 30 -12.79 -2.31 -34.69
C LEU A 30 -11.33 -1.87 -34.90
N ALA A 31 -10.72 -1.22 -33.92
CA ALA A 31 -9.32 -0.82 -33.99
C ALA A 31 -8.36 -2.04 -34.13
N VAL A 32 -8.69 -3.17 -33.46
CA VAL A 32 -7.93 -4.42 -33.60
C VAL A 32 -8.13 -5.03 -35.00
N GLU A 33 -9.34 -4.99 -35.56
CA GLU A 33 -9.64 -5.49 -36.90
C GLU A 33 -8.93 -4.66 -37.99
N GLU A 34 -8.92 -3.33 -37.86
CA GLU A 34 -8.19 -2.40 -38.75
C GLU A 34 -6.68 -2.62 -38.72
N ALA A 35 -6.13 -3.06 -37.57
CA ALA A 35 -4.71 -3.43 -37.44
C ALA A 35 -4.34 -4.77 -38.10
N GLY A 36 -5.26 -5.43 -38.78
CA GLY A 36 -5.08 -6.73 -39.45
C GLY A 36 -5.55 -7.93 -38.64
N GLY A 37 -6.39 -7.68 -37.63
CA GLY A 37 -6.99 -8.69 -36.75
C GLY A 37 -6.16 -8.97 -35.50
N PHE A 38 -6.74 -9.75 -34.60
CA PHE A 38 -6.20 -9.96 -33.25
C PHE A 38 -4.78 -10.57 -33.24
N TYR A 39 -4.48 -11.51 -34.13
CA TYR A 39 -3.15 -12.12 -34.19
C TYR A 39 -2.07 -11.14 -34.66
N ALA A 40 -2.37 -10.29 -35.63
CA ALA A 40 -1.46 -9.25 -36.09
C ALA A 40 -1.22 -8.21 -34.98
N ALA A 41 -2.26 -7.79 -34.26
CA ALA A 41 -2.17 -6.87 -33.13
C ALA A 41 -1.36 -7.46 -31.95
N LEU A 42 -1.49 -8.78 -31.69
CA LEU A 42 -0.66 -9.47 -30.69
C LEU A 42 0.82 -9.49 -31.09
N LYS A 43 1.13 -9.81 -32.36
CA LYS A 43 2.51 -9.79 -32.86
C LYS A 43 3.14 -8.40 -32.83
N ALA A 44 2.35 -7.38 -33.09
CA ALA A 44 2.76 -5.98 -33.01
C ALA A 44 2.91 -5.47 -31.56
N GLY A 45 2.44 -6.21 -30.55
CA GLY A 45 2.50 -5.83 -29.15
C GLY A 45 1.48 -4.76 -28.72
N THR A 46 0.55 -4.37 -29.60
CA THR A 46 -0.39 -3.28 -29.32
C THR A 46 -1.41 -3.63 -28.23
N VAL A 47 -1.89 -4.87 -28.23
CA VAL A 47 -2.81 -5.38 -27.20
C VAL A 47 -2.10 -5.42 -25.84
N GLN A 48 -0.86 -5.95 -25.81
CA GLN A 48 -0.06 -6.04 -24.60
C GLN A 48 0.26 -4.67 -24.04
N ALA A 49 0.59 -3.70 -24.88
CA ALA A 49 0.86 -2.31 -24.46
C ALA A 49 -0.36 -1.69 -23.78
N ALA A 50 -1.55 -1.81 -24.38
CA ALA A 50 -2.79 -1.25 -23.81
C ALA A 50 -3.18 -1.91 -22.49
N VAL A 51 -3.07 -3.24 -22.39
CA VAL A 51 -3.35 -3.97 -21.14
C VAL A 51 -2.34 -3.62 -20.05
N ASN A 52 -1.04 -3.56 -20.38
CA ASN A 52 0.01 -3.24 -19.43
C ASN A 52 -0.09 -1.79 -18.93
N GLU A 53 -0.53 -0.85 -19.76
CA GLU A 53 -0.80 0.53 -19.33
C GLU A 53 -1.95 0.59 -18.32
N SER A 54 -3.04 -0.12 -18.60
CA SER A 54 -4.17 -0.24 -17.67
C SER A 54 -3.77 -0.89 -16.36
N ASN A 55 -2.96 -1.95 -16.42
CA ASN A 55 -2.43 -2.63 -15.25
C ASN A 55 -1.54 -1.70 -14.40
N LYS A 56 -0.61 -0.98 -15.02
CA LYS A 56 0.24 0.00 -14.36
C LYS A 56 -0.56 1.12 -13.68
N ALA A 57 -1.60 1.62 -14.34
CA ALA A 57 -2.49 2.63 -13.76
C ALA A 57 -3.22 2.09 -12.53
N ARG A 58 -3.67 0.83 -12.58
CA ARG A 58 -4.32 0.14 -11.47
C ARG A 58 -3.38 -0.08 -10.29
N HIS A 59 -2.17 -0.60 -10.53
CA HIS A 59 -1.15 -0.76 -9.48
C HIS A 59 -0.83 0.56 -8.78
N LYS A 60 -0.71 1.65 -9.55
CA LYS A 60 -0.53 2.99 -8.99
C LYS A 60 -1.71 3.43 -8.11
N ALA A 61 -2.94 3.15 -8.54
CA ALA A 61 -4.14 3.47 -7.76
C ALA A 61 -4.18 2.66 -6.45
N VAL A 62 -3.83 1.37 -6.50
CA VAL A 62 -3.72 0.49 -5.32
C VAL A 62 -2.61 0.95 -4.38
N ALA A 63 -1.42 1.27 -4.91
CA ALA A 63 -0.28 1.76 -4.13
C ALA A 63 -0.60 3.05 -3.36
N GLN A 64 -1.44 3.91 -3.91
CA GLN A 64 -1.90 5.17 -3.33
C GLN A 64 -3.21 5.07 -2.53
N ARG A 65 -3.77 3.86 -2.35
CA ARG A 65 -5.09 3.63 -1.73
C ARG A 65 -6.25 4.36 -2.42
N ARG A 66 -6.13 4.73 -3.69
CA ARG A 66 -7.25 5.23 -4.51
C ARG A 66 -8.17 4.08 -4.93
N GLU A 67 -7.61 2.89 -5.14
CA GLU A 67 -8.33 1.63 -5.22
C GLU A 67 -8.06 0.84 -3.94
N VAL A 68 -9.12 0.55 -3.19
CA VAL A 68 -9.04 -0.15 -1.91
C VAL A 68 -9.18 -1.64 -2.11
N LEU A 69 -8.16 -2.38 -1.69
CA LEU A 69 -8.20 -3.83 -1.56
C LEU A 69 -8.30 -4.17 -0.07
N LEU A 70 -9.52 -4.46 0.38
CA LEU A 70 -9.81 -4.76 1.77
C LEU A 70 -8.96 -5.95 2.26
N GLY A 71 -8.31 -5.76 3.40
CA GLY A 71 -7.39 -6.76 3.97
C GLY A 71 -5.97 -6.73 3.39
N THR A 72 -5.70 -5.94 2.35
CA THR A 72 -4.39 -5.83 1.69
C THR A 72 -3.77 -4.45 1.92
N ASN A 73 -4.28 -3.41 1.26
CA ASN A 73 -3.77 -2.06 1.41
C ASN A 73 -4.59 -1.22 2.38
N GLN A 74 -5.72 -1.75 2.88
CA GLN A 74 -6.54 -1.14 3.92
C GLN A 74 -7.19 -2.21 4.78
N PHE A 75 -7.26 -1.96 6.10
CA PHE A 75 -7.78 -2.87 7.12
C PHE A 75 -7.13 -4.28 7.07
N PRO A 76 -5.78 -4.37 7.06
CA PRO A 76 -5.12 -5.67 7.10
C PRO A 76 -5.39 -6.37 8.43
N ASN A 77 -5.37 -7.69 8.42
CA ASN A 77 -5.37 -8.45 9.66
C ASN A 77 -3.99 -8.34 10.32
N PHE A 78 -3.92 -7.74 11.51
CA PHE A 78 -2.68 -7.48 12.24
C PHE A 78 -1.95 -8.74 12.69
N ASN A 79 -2.65 -9.86 12.81
CA ASN A 79 -2.11 -11.13 13.28
C ASN A 79 -1.94 -12.17 12.18
N GLU A 80 -2.29 -11.84 10.93
CA GLU A 80 -2.16 -12.76 9.82
C GLU A 80 -0.69 -13.01 9.49
N LYS A 81 -0.37 -14.28 9.22
CA LYS A 81 0.89 -14.70 8.62
C LYS A 81 0.59 -15.40 7.31
N ALA A 82 1.46 -15.23 6.33
CA ALA A 82 1.30 -15.85 5.02
C ALA A 82 1.37 -17.39 5.10
N GLY A 83 2.07 -17.92 6.09
CA GLY A 83 2.31 -19.34 6.25
C GLY A 83 3.14 -19.91 5.09
N GLU A 84 2.87 -21.18 4.75
CA GLU A 84 3.58 -21.89 3.67
C GLU A 84 3.00 -21.62 2.27
N LYS A 85 2.29 -20.52 2.07
CA LYS A 85 1.75 -20.16 0.75
C LYS A 85 2.90 -19.91 -0.23
N GLN A 86 3.05 -20.80 -1.18
CA GLN A 86 4.00 -20.64 -2.28
C GLN A 86 3.45 -19.65 -3.30
N PRO A 87 4.29 -18.79 -3.88
CA PRO A 87 3.91 -18.03 -5.05
C PRO A 87 3.40 -18.98 -6.15
N ILE A 88 2.31 -18.61 -6.81
CA ILE A 88 1.84 -19.41 -7.96
C ILE A 88 2.85 -19.19 -9.08
N GLU A 89 3.73 -20.16 -9.28
CA GLU A 89 4.59 -20.19 -10.45
C GLU A 89 3.71 -20.42 -11.69
N ALA A 90 3.82 -19.53 -12.67
CA ALA A 90 3.18 -19.72 -13.96
C ALA A 90 3.81 -20.93 -14.64
N LYS A 91 3.17 -22.09 -14.54
CA LYS A 91 3.62 -23.29 -15.27
C LYS A 91 3.30 -23.11 -16.76
N CYS A 92 4.30 -23.34 -17.59
CA CYS A 92 4.08 -23.40 -19.02
C CYS A 92 3.10 -24.53 -19.36
N CYS A 93 2.09 -24.25 -20.19
CA CYS A 93 1.11 -25.23 -20.64
C CYS A 93 1.73 -26.39 -21.46
N CYS A 94 2.97 -26.25 -21.94
CA CYS A 94 3.72 -27.27 -22.69
C CYS A 94 4.49 -28.27 -21.80
N GLY A 95 4.39 -28.16 -20.46
CA GLY A 95 5.04 -29.08 -19.51
C GLY A 95 6.56 -28.94 -19.36
N GLY A 96 7.16 -27.95 -20.02
CA GLY A 96 8.58 -27.59 -19.88
C GLY A 96 8.81 -26.41 -18.92
N ASP A 97 10.06 -26.19 -18.56
CA ASP A 97 10.44 -25.02 -17.79
C ASP A 97 10.12 -23.74 -18.58
N ALA A 98 9.57 -22.73 -17.91
CA ALA A 98 9.09 -21.48 -18.51
C ALA A 98 10.16 -20.71 -19.32
N HIS A 99 11.42 -21.08 -19.18
CA HIS A 99 12.56 -20.47 -19.86
C HIS A 99 12.94 -21.09 -21.23
N THR A 100 12.33 -22.21 -21.62
CA THR A 100 12.74 -22.96 -22.82
C THR A 100 11.77 -22.86 -23.99
N CYS A 101 10.61 -22.22 -23.83
CA CYS A 101 9.67 -22.05 -24.93
C CYS A 101 10.04 -20.81 -25.77
N GLU A 102 10.31 -21.00 -27.07
CA GLU A 102 10.31 -19.89 -28.01
C GLU A 102 8.93 -19.24 -28.02
N LYS A 103 8.90 -17.93 -27.80
CA LYS A 103 7.67 -17.15 -27.75
C LYS A 103 7.52 -16.40 -29.06
N ASP A 104 6.46 -16.66 -29.78
CA ASP A 104 6.14 -15.95 -31.03
C ASP A 104 5.67 -14.51 -30.77
N VAL A 105 5.22 -14.23 -29.55
CA VAL A 105 4.68 -12.93 -29.13
C VAL A 105 5.07 -12.64 -27.68
N ASP A 106 5.16 -11.36 -27.32
CA ASP A 106 5.31 -10.94 -25.94
C ASP A 106 4.09 -11.35 -25.11
N THR A 107 4.35 -11.89 -23.93
CA THR A 107 3.28 -12.28 -23.01
C THR A 107 2.76 -11.08 -22.22
N LEU A 108 1.48 -11.13 -21.82
CA LEU A 108 0.92 -10.20 -20.84
C LEU A 108 1.61 -10.40 -19.49
N VAL A 109 1.74 -9.31 -18.72
CA VAL A 109 2.13 -9.38 -17.31
C VAL A 109 1.00 -10.07 -16.55
N PHE A 110 1.32 -11.24 -15.98
CA PHE A 110 0.36 -12.03 -15.22
C PHE A 110 0.58 -11.79 -13.72
N ASP A 111 -0.07 -10.77 -13.21
CA ASP A 111 -0.05 -10.41 -11.79
C ASP A 111 -1.46 -10.11 -11.26
N ARG A 112 -1.53 -9.82 -9.97
CA ARG A 112 -2.77 -9.41 -9.29
C ARG A 112 -2.56 -8.02 -8.71
N ALA A 113 -3.62 -7.24 -8.58
CA ALA A 113 -3.54 -5.91 -7.99
C ALA A 113 -2.94 -5.89 -6.56
N ALA A 114 -3.04 -7.01 -5.83
CA ALA A 114 -2.47 -7.19 -4.49
C ALA A 114 -0.98 -7.60 -4.48
N SER A 115 -0.42 -8.03 -5.62
CA SER A 115 0.90 -8.71 -5.69
C SER A 115 2.02 -7.93 -5.04
N GLU A 116 2.06 -6.62 -5.20
CA GLU A 116 3.14 -5.79 -4.64
C GLU A 116 3.04 -5.65 -3.11
N PHE A 117 1.83 -5.52 -2.55
CA PHE A 117 1.64 -5.51 -1.09
C PHE A 117 1.89 -6.90 -0.48
N GLU A 118 1.50 -7.95 -1.18
CA GLU A 118 1.80 -9.32 -0.76
C GLU A 118 3.31 -9.56 -0.74
N ALA A 119 4.03 -9.14 -1.78
CA ALA A 119 5.48 -9.25 -1.84
C ALA A 119 6.16 -8.49 -0.70
N LEU A 120 5.73 -7.24 -0.43
CA LEU A 120 6.22 -6.44 0.69
C LEU A 120 6.02 -7.15 2.04
N ARG A 121 4.84 -7.72 2.26
CA ARG A 121 4.51 -8.42 3.50
C ARG A 121 5.31 -9.71 3.64
N LEU A 122 5.45 -10.48 2.55
CA LEU A 122 6.28 -11.69 2.52
C LEU A 122 7.77 -11.38 2.79
N GLU A 123 8.27 -10.27 2.27
CA GLU A 123 9.64 -9.80 2.53
C GLU A 123 9.83 -9.53 4.04
N THR A 124 8.89 -8.82 4.66
CA THR A 124 8.91 -8.59 6.12
C THR A 124 8.90 -9.90 6.89
N GLU A 125 8.02 -10.85 6.53
CA GLU A 125 7.94 -12.15 7.21
C GLU A 125 9.20 -13.00 7.00
N ALA A 126 9.76 -13.00 5.78
CA ALA A 126 10.97 -13.77 5.43
C ALA A 126 12.23 -13.25 6.16
N SER A 127 12.28 -11.97 6.51
CA SER A 127 13.40 -11.39 7.27
C SER A 127 13.53 -11.96 8.69
N GLY A 128 12.49 -12.61 9.20
CA GLY A 128 12.40 -13.06 10.59
C GLY A 128 12.23 -11.92 11.59
N LYS A 129 12.30 -10.67 11.13
CA LYS A 129 12.05 -9.47 11.94
C LYS A 129 10.59 -9.07 11.78
N ARG A 130 9.96 -8.63 12.86
CA ARG A 130 8.63 -8.02 12.84
C ARG A 130 8.73 -6.67 13.51
N PRO A 131 9.05 -5.60 12.75
CA PRO A 131 9.21 -4.27 13.31
C PRO A 131 8.00 -3.85 14.14
N LYS A 132 8.26 -3.26 15.30
CA LYS A 132 7.24 -2.79 16.24
C LYS A 132 7.01 -1.30 16.06
N ALA A 133 5.79 -0.95 15.68
CA ALA A 133 5.35 0.42 15.49
C ALA A 133 4.50 0.88 16.69
N PHE A 134 5.01 1.81 17.45
CA PHE A 134 4.40 2.35 18.66
C PHE A 134 3.71 3.69 18.35
N MET A 135 2.42 3.80 18.67
CA MET A 135 1.66 5.02 18.49
C MET A 135 1.85 5.92 19.72
N LEU A 136 2.67 6.95 19.60
CA LEU A 136 2.81 8.00 20.62
C LEU A 136 1.66 8.99 20.43
N THR A 137 0.56 8.75 21.14
CA THR A 137 -0.67 9.53 21.08
C THR A 137 -0.66 10.61 22.15
N ILE A 138 -0.77 11.90 21.76
CA ILE A 138 -0.73 13.04 22.68
C ILE A 138 -1.64 14.16 22.18
N GLY A 139 -2.06 15.06 23.04
CA GLY A 139 -2.88 16.22 22.67
C GLY A 139 -4.35 15.90 22.45
N ASN A 140 -4.97 16.53 21.47
CA ASN A 140 -6.40 16.45 21.20
C ASN A 140 -6.89 15.01 21.02
N LEU A 141 -7.84 14.57 21.85
CA LEU A 141 -8.31 13.18 21.91
C LEU A 141 -8.84 12.65 20.57
N ALA A 142 -9.69 13.41 19.89
CA ALA A 142 -10.31 12.96 18.65
C ALA A 142 -9.27 12.83 17.52
N MET A 143 -8.38 13.81 17.41
CA MET A 143 -7.37 13.84 16.37
C MET A 143 -6.28 12.77 16.60
N ARG A 144 -5.77 12.65 17.83
CA ARG A 144 -4.76 11.62 18.14
C ARG A 144 -5.27 10.21 17.88
N GLN A 145 -6.54 9.91 18.21
CA GLN A 145 -7.14 8.61 17.92
C GLN A 145 -7.30 8.36 16.42
N ALA A 146 -7.79 9.34 15.65
CA ALA A 146 -7.92 9.22 14.21
C ALA A 146 -6.56 8.99 13.53
N ARG A 147 -5.52 9.72 13.99
CA ARG A 147 -4.15 9.58 13.49
C ARG A 147 -3.54 8.22 13.87
N ALA A 148 -3.75 7.75 15.09
CA ALA A 148 -3.30 6.43 15.53
C ALA A 148 -3.97 5.32 14.71
N GLN A 149 -5.28 5.36 14.55
CA GLN A 149 -6.01 4.37 13.74
C GLN A 149 -5.52 4.35 12.29
N TYR A 150 -5.29 5.52 11.68
CA TYR A 150 -4.73 5.61 10.34
C TYR A 150 -3.33 5.00 10.27
N SER A 151 -2.47 5.32 11.24
CA SER A 151 -1.08 4.87 11.29
C SER A 151 -0.97 3.36 11.54
N CYS A 152 -1.77 2.82 12.47
CA CYS A 152 -1.86 1.37 12.68
C CYS A 152 -2.24 0.64 11.38
N ASN A 153 -3.26 1.16 10.69
CA ASN A 153 -3.71 0.60 9.42
C ASN A 153 -2.65 0.70 8.32
N PHE A 154 -1.90 1.81 8.30
CA PHE A 154 -0.83 2.05 7.33
C PHE A 154 0.32 1.07 7.50
N LEU A 155 0.85 0.97 8.71
CA LEU A 155 2.04 0.17 9.02
C LEU A 155 1.76 -1.33 9.03
N ALA A 156 0.57 -1.73 9.44
CA ALA A 156 0.16 -3.13 9.41
C ALA A 156 0.03 -3.71 7.98
N CYS A 157 -0.09 -2.87 6.93
CA CYS A 157 -0.06 -3.36 5.54
C CYS A 157 1.28 -4.02 5.18
N ALA A 158 2.39 -3.60 5.82
CA ALA A 158 3.70 -4.25 5.68
C ALA A 158 3.90 -5.44 6.63
N GLY A 159 2.91 -5.78 7.46
CA GLY A 159 3.02 -6.87 8.44
C GLY A 159 3.67 -6.48 9.76
N TYR A 160 3.90 -5.20 10.03
CA TYR A 160 4.50 -4.73 11.28
C TYR A 160 3.57 -4.99 12.48
N GLU A 161 4.17 -5.18 13.65
CA GLU A 161 3.44 -5.22 14.91
C GLU A 161 3.06 -3.79 15.31
N VAL A 162 1.77 -3.54 15.52
CA VAL A 162 1.28 -2.20 15.91
C VAL A 162 0.88 -2.19 17.38
N ILE A 163 1.38 -1.19 18.12
CA ILE A 163 1.10 -0.96 19.53
C ILE A 163 0.36 0.35 19.64
N ASP A 164 -0.97 0.26 19.79
CA ASP A 164 -1.84 1.43 20.00
C ASP A 164 -1.92 1.80 21.48
N ASN A 165 -2.11 3.08 21.77
CA ASN A 165 -2.14 3.62 23.12
C ASN A 165 -3.30 4.60 23.30
N LEU A 166 -3.81 4.66 24.53
CA LEU A 166 -4.90 5.58 24.88
C LEU A 166 -4.49 7.05 24.89
N GLY A 167 -3.21 7.33 25.21
CA GLY A 167 -2.64 8.67 25.21
C GLY A 167 -1.66 8.89 26.36
N PHE A 168 -0.75 9.84 26.14
CA PHE A 168 0.25 10.25 27.10
C PHE A 168 0.02 11.71 27.50
N GLU A 169 0.38 12.06 28.74
CA GLU A 169 0.29 13.43 29.24
C GLU A 169 1.50 14.26 28.80
N THR A 170 2.68 13.62 28.64
CA THR A 170 3.91 14.27 28.22
C THR A 170 4.60 13.45 27.13
N VAL A 171 5.44 14.12 26.35
CA VAL A 171 6.26 13.53 25.30
C VAL A 171 7.25 12.51 25.89
N GLU A 172 7.88 12.86 27.01
CA GLU A 172 8.88 12.04 27.69
C GLU A 172 8.28 10.70 28.14
N ALA A 173 7.10 10.73 28.76
CA ALA A 173 6.39 9.53 29.18
C ALA A 173 6.06 8.62 27.97
N GLY A 174 5.67 9.22 26.83
CA GLY A 174 5.42 8.48 25.59
C GLY A 174 6.68 7.84 25.01
N VAL A 175 7.78 8.56 24.99
CA VAL A 175 9.08 8.06 24.51
C VAL A 175 9.62 6.94 25.42
N GLU A 176 9.54 7.11 26.73
CA GLU A 176 9.94 6.07 27.69
C GLU A 176 9.11 4.78 27.51
N ALA A 177 7.80 4.91 27.33
CA ALA A 177 6.92 3.77 27.06
C ALA A 177 7.27 3.08 25.73
N ALA A 178 7.58 3.83 24.68
CA ALA A 178 8.03 3.29 23.40
C ALA A 178 9.33 2.51 23.54
N MET A 179 10.30 3.03 24.28
CA MET A 179 11.57 2.34 24.54
C MET A 179 11.40 1.10 25.41
N ALA A 180 10.51 1.16 26.42
CA ALA A 180 10.15 -0.02 27.22
C ALA A 180 9.50 -1.12 26.40
N ALA A 181 8.70 -0.75 25.40
CA ALA A 181 8.10 -1.67 24.43
C ALA A 181 9.10 -2.20 23.37
N LYS A 182 10.32 -1.67 23.34
CA LYS A 182 11.34 -1.95 22.31
C LYS A 182 10.80 -1.67 20.90
N ALA A 183 10.25 -0.48 20.73
CA ALA A 183 9.71 -0.04 19.45
C ALA A 183 10.84 0.26 18.45
N ASP A 184 10.69 -0.24 17.23
CA ASP A 184 11.57 0.08 16.09
C ASP A 184 11.12 1.36 15.38
N ILE A 185 9.81 1.66 15.48
CA ILE A 185 9.16 2.83 14.90
C ILE A 185 8.34 3.53 15.99
N VAL A 186 8.47 4.85 16.09
CA VAL A 186 7.62 5.69 16.94
C VAL A 186 6.84 6.65 16.05
N VAL A 187 5.52 6.58 16.10
CA VAL A 187 4.63 7.44 15.31
C VAL A 187 3.98 8.45 16.23
N LEU A 188 4.30 9.72 16.05
CA LEU A 188 3.65 10.80 16.76
C LEU A 188 2.26 11.05 16.17
N CYS A 189 1.23 10.90 17.01
CA CYS A 189 -0.18 11.05 16.66
C CYS A 189 -0.80 12.18 17.48
N SER A 190 -1.06 13.32 16.84
CA SER A 190 -1.69 14.50 17.44
C SER A 190 -2.51 15.28 16.40
N SER A 191 -2.98 16.48 16.73
CA SER A 191 -3.56 17.38 15.73
C SER A 191 -2.48 18.13 14.94
N ASP A 192 -2.85 18.63 13.76
CA ASP A 192 -1.89 19.33 12.89
C ASP A 192 -1.31 20.59 13.55
N ASP A 193 -2.09 21.28 14.39
CA ASP A 193 -1.66 22.48 15.12
C ASP A 193 -0.70 22.17 16.26
N GLU A 194 -0.81 20.98 16.87
CA GLU A 194 -0.02 20.58 18.03
C GLU A 194 1.35 19.99 17.65
N TYR A 195 1.57 19.60 16.38
CA TYR A 195 2.86 19.04 15.95
C TYR A 195 4.02 20.03 16.08
N ALA A 196 3.78 21.32 15.97
CA ALA A 196 4.81 22.34 16.19
C ALA A 196 5.38 22.28 17.63
N GLU A 197 4.55 21.92 18.61
CA GLU A 197 4.93 21.81 20.02
C GLU A 197 5.58 20.47 20.35
N TYR A 198 4.99 19.36 19.86
CA TYR A 198 5.37 18.02 20.32
C TYR A 198 6.43 17.32 19.45
N ALA A 199 6.52 17.62 18.14
CA ALA A 199 7.33 16.82 17.24
C ALA A 199 8.84 16.93 17.50
N VAL A 200 9.36 18.15 17.65
CA VAL A 200 10.80 18.37 17.88
C VAL A 200 11.24 17.85 19.25
N PRO A 201 10.51 18.09 20.37
CA PRO A 201 10.82 17.47 21.65
C PRO A 201 10.83 15.94 21.59
N ALA A 202 9.83 15.32 20.94
CA ALA A 202 9.75 13.87 20.80
C ALA A 202 10.92 13.30 20.01
N PHE A 203 11.25 13.93 18.90
CA PHE A 203 12.37 13.52 18.04
C PHE A 203 13.71 13.60 18.80
N LYS A 204 13.94 14.69 19.54
CA LYS A 204 15.15 14.84 20.36
C LYS A 204 15.21 13.87 21.53
N ALA A 205 14.08 13.65 22.21
CA ALA A 205 14.00 12.68 23.31
C ALA A 205 14.22 11.24 22.83
N LEU A 206 13.83 10.93 21.58
CA LEU A 206 14.04 9.63 20.97
C LEU A 206 15.53 9.39 20.63
N ASP A 207 16.27 10.43 20.30
CA ASP A 207 17.73 10.42 20.06
C ASP A 207 18.20 9.30 19.10
N GLY A 208 17.52 9.13 17.99
CA GLY A 208 17.84 8.13 16.95
C GLY A 208 17.64 6.67 17.36
N ARG A 209 17.08 6.38 18.54
CA ARG A 209 16.89 5.02 19.06
C ARG A 209 15.80 4.22 18.33
N ALA A 210 14.93 4.88 17.57
CA ALA A 210 13.93 4.30 16.71
C ALA A 210 13.63 5.24 15.54
N MET A 211 13.03 4.70 14.46
CA MET A 211 12.55 5.52 13.35
C MET A 211 11.40 6.41 13.83
N PHE A 212 11.52 7.73 13.64
CA PHE A 212 10.48 8.68 14.02
C PHE A 212 9.60 9.06 12.83
N ILE A 213 8.29 9.01 13.02
CA ILE A 213 7.28 9.33 11.99
C ILE A 213 6.25 10.31 12.57
N VAL A 214 5.84 11.30 11.77
CA VAL A 214 4.72 12.20 12.09
C VAL A 214 3.48 11.76 11.30
N ALA A 215 2.37 11.52 11.99
CA ALA A 215 1.11 11.11 11.38
C ALA A 215 0.30 12.32 10.92
N GLY A 216 0.65 12.92 9.79
CA GLY A 216 -0.02 14.08 9.24
C GLY A 216 0.81 14.83 8.20
N ALA A 217 0.25 15.92 7.70
CA ALA A 217 0.93 16.88 6.85
C ALA A 217 0.68 18.31 7.40
N PRO A 218 1.24 18.63 8.59
CA PRO A 218 0.99 19.92 9.25
C PRO A 218 1.56 21.08 8.45
N ALA A 219 1.06 22.29 8.71
CA ALA A 219 1.57 23.50 8.07
C ALA A 219 3.05 23.77 8.41
N CYS A 220 3.52 23.33 9.58
CA CYS A 220 4.92 23.43 10.03
C CYS A 220 5.84 22.33 9.47
N MET A 221 5.42 21.52 8.48
CA MET A 221 6.20 20.39 7.95
C MET A 221 7.61 20.79 7.52
N ASP A 222 7.78 21.93 6.87
CA ASP A 222 9.09 22.39 6.39
C ASP A 222 10.03 22.75 7.56
N GLU A 223 9.50 23.31 8.65
CA GLU A 223 10.24 23.58 9.88
C GLU A 223 10.65 22.27 10.56
N LEU A 224 9.76 21.28 10.58
CA LEU A 224 10.04 19.95 11.13
C LEU A 224 11.12 19.23 10.33
N LYS A 225 11.09 19.35 9.00
CA LYS A 225 12.16 18.82 8.12
C LYS A 225 13.50 19.49 8.38
N ALA A 226 13.50 20.81 8.56
CA ALA A 226 14.71 21.54 8.94
C ALA A 226 15.29 21.10 10.30
N ALA A 227 14.44 20.59 11.20
CA ALA A 227 14.85 20.00 12.48
C ALA A 227 15.33 18.53 12.36
N GLY A 228 15.32 17.93 11.16
CA GLY A 228 15.78 16.55 10.88
C GLY A 228 14.67 15.50 10.89
N ILE A 229 13.40 15.88 10.96
CA ILE A 229 12.26 14.95 10.90
C ILE A 229 11.88 14.73 9.43
N GLU A 230 12.15 13.55 8.90
CA GLU A 230 12.00 13.27 7.46
C GLU A 230 10.74 12.46 7.12
N ASN A 231 10.23 11.65 8.05
CA ASN A 231 9.15 10.70 7.78
C ASN A 231 7.79 11.26 8.16
N PHE A 232 6.91 11.39 7.16
CA PHE A 232 5.53 11.85 7.33
C PHE A 232 4.58 10.88 6.62
N ILE A 233 3.54 10.41 7.33
CA ILE A 233 2.50 9.56 6.74
C ILE A 233 1.16 10.28 6.73
N HIS A 234 0.55 10.40 5.57
CA HIS A 234 -0.74 11.07 5.39
C HIS A 234 -1.46 10.53 4.15
N VAL A 235 -2.71 10.91 3.94
CA VAL A 235 -3.59 10.37 2.87
C VAL A 235 -3.10 10.59 1.43
N ARG A 236 -2.11 11.46 1.23
CA ARG A 236 -1.58 11.77 -0.11
C ARG A 236 -0.26 11.05 -0.43
N VAL A 237 0.34 10.33 0.52
CA VAL A 237 1.58 9.57 0.26
C VAL A 237 1.31 8.31 -0.54
N ASN A 238 2.32 7.84 -1.26
CA ASN A 238 2.29 6.50 -1.84
C ASN A 238 2.59 5.48 -0.74
N VAL A 239 1.56 4.77 -0.28
CA VAL A 239 1.64 3.85 0.85
C VAL A 239 2.65 2.73 0.58
N LEU A 240 2.61 2.15 -0.62
CA LEU A 240 3.49 1.04 -0.98
C LEU A 240 4.95 1.47 -1.01
N ASP A 241 5.27 2.58 -1.69
CA ASP A 241 6.64 3.06 -1.82
C ASP A 241 7.21 3.46 -0.46
N THR A 242 6.42 4.19 0.36
CA THR A 242 6.83 4.56 1.72
C THR A 242 7.11 3.33 2.59
N LEU A 243 6.28 2.29 2.51
CA LEU A 243 6.51 1.06 3.28
C LEU A 243 7.72 0.26 2.76
N LYS A 244 8.00 0.28 1.45
CA LYS A 244 9.24 -0.30 0.88
C LYS A 244 10.48 0.43 1.39
N GLU A 245 10.45 1.76 1.48
CA GLU A 245 11.53 2.55 2.07
C GLU A 245 11.73 2.21 3.56
N PHE A 246 10.65 2.05 4.31
CA PHE A 246 10.74 1.64 5.73
C PHE A 246 11.30 0.22 5.87
N ASN A 247 10.89 -0.74 5.03
CA ASN A 247 11.49 -2.07 5.00
C ASN A 247 13.00 -2.00 4.72
N ALA A 248 13.42 -1.22 3.73
CA ALA A 248 14.84 -1.05 3.40
C ALA A 248 15.65 -0.54 4.60
N CYS A 249 15.10 0.40 5.38
CA CYS A 249 15.77 0.88 6.60
C CYS A 249 15.77 -0.13 7.74
N LEU A 250 14.63 -0.82 7.99
CA LEU A 250 14.45 -1.62 9.20
C LEU A 250 14.92 -3.07 9.07
N LEU A 251 14.84 -3.65 7.87
CA LEU A 251 15.16 -5.05 7.66
C LEU A 251 16.62 -5.27 7.24
N TYR A 252 17.19 -4.32 6.51
CA TYR A 252 18.53 -4.44 5.93
C TYR A 252 19.61 -3.61 6.64
N THR A 253 19.26 -2.70 7.54
CA THR A 253 20.24 -2.13 8.47
C THR A 253 20.53 -3.16 9.55
N SER A 254 21.34 -4.13 9.19
CA SER A 254 21.82 -5.17 10.09
C SER A 254 23.15 -4.76 10.67
N ASP A 255 23.30 -5.08 11.95
CA ASP A 255 24.56 -5.54 12.56
C ASP A 255 25.83 -4.87 12.02
N ALA A 256 26.02 -3.60 12.40
CA ALA A 256 27.35 -3.00 12.46
C ALA A 256 27.76 -2.84 13.94
#